data_2122da5f552522670f919cd6e64d5f47
#
_entry.id   2122da5f552522670f919cd6e64d5f47
#
_cell.length_a   1.000
_cell.length_b   1.000
_cell.length_c   1.000
_cell.angle_alpha   90.00
_cell.angle_beta   90.00
_cell.angle_gamma   90.00
#
_symmetry.space_group_name_H-M   'P 1'
#
loop_
_entity.id
_entity.type
_entity.pdbx_description
1 polymer ?
#
loop_
_entity_poly.entity_id
_entity_poly.type
_entity_poly.pdbx_seq_one_letter_code
_entity_poly.pdbx_strand_id
1 'polypeptide(L)'
;SNNYNGFISNVRFVNGTCIYPNGTTFTPPTNELTLVPNTVLLACQDSDDVTQEATGKTITAAGNLTDTAYVRMQPKVIPPVGRDAGNAFGGTIQQSSQGYMYFPTGRTEERVIVNNNFGTRGLVFQGLTYPSAPNSTRLNTIEFITVATKGNATDFGDLISKADSGAGAGNLTRGIQVSGNDPSGATNVIQFVTIATTGDAQDFGDVGYERCNSGAVSNQTRLVYSGGESPSSPNPQLNNIEFITFASTGNGTDFGDQVDTVNSPYGVSSPTRGVFMGGSGATPTIQSIEIATTGNSVLFGDLTSALYNVRGTITNGHRGVMAGGVISPTGRVNNIDYITIQSGGQSIDFGDLTDARDPSNLSSMTRGVMLSGDYPANVNIMDFIEIMTTGNAVDFGDCNKSAASSTASNGHGGLADAM
;
A
#
# COMPACT_ATOMS: atom_id res chain seq x y z
N SER A 1 -38.72 -4.56 -17.52
CA SER A 1 -38.33 -5.64 -16.62
C SER A 1 -37.00 -5.29 -16.01
N ASN A 2 -36.91 -5.37 -14.71
CA ASN A 2 -35.63 -5.13 -14.00
C ASN A 2 -34.89 -6.47 -13.94
N ASN A 3 -33.75 -6.54 -14.62
CA ASN A 3 -32.89 -7.70 -14.56
C ASN A 3 -31.95 -7.56 -13.41
N TYR A 4 -31.78 -8.63 -12.63
CA TYR A 4 -30.74 -8.72 -11.63
C TYR A 4 -29.44 -9.15 -12.32
N ASN A 5 -28.40 -8.38 -12.11
CA ASN A 5 -27.06 -8.69 -12.63
C ASN A 5 -26.12 -8.92 -11.44
N GLY A 6 -25.93 -10.18 -11.09
CA GLY A 6 -25.12 -10.57 -9.94
C GLY A 6 -25.26 -12.06 -9.63
N PHE A 7 -24.75 -12.45 -8.48
CA PHE A 7 -24.80 -13.83 -8.02
C PHE A 7 -25.89 -13.99 -6.95
N ILE A 8 -26.59 -15.12 -7.01
CA ILE A 8 -27.60 -15.49 -6.02
C ILE A 8 -27.29 -16.88 -5.52
N SER A 9 -27.31 -17.06 -4.21
CA SER A 9 -27.22 -18.36 -3.57
C SER A 9 -28.14 -18.43 -2.36
N ASN A 10 -28.52 -19.63 -1.96
CA ASN A 10 -29.32 -19.88 -0.76
C ASN A 10 -30.65 -19.10 -0.76
N VAL A 11 -31.51 -19.39 -1.71
CA VAL A 11 -32.84 -18.75 -1.83
C VAL A 11 -33.90 -19.60 -1.14
N ARG A 12 -34.61 -19.02 -0.17
CA ARG A 12 -35.72 -19.70 0.52
C ARG A 12 -36.94 -18.81 0.55
N PHE A 13 -38.07 -19.37 0.10
CA PHE A 13 -39.39 -18.74 0.27
C PHE A 13 -40.22 -19.56 1.25
N VAL A 14 -40.86 -18.90 2.19
CA VAL A 14 -41.71 -19.51 3.21
C VAL A 14 -43.11 -18.86 3.09
N ASN A 15 -44.14 -19.67 3.03
CA ASN A 15 -45.48 -19.19 2.90
C ASN A 15 -46.18 -19.02 4.25
N GLY A 16 -46.68 -17.82 4.51
CA GLY A 16 -47.52 -17.54 5.67
C GLY A 16 -46.79 -17.48 7.00
N THR A 17 -45.48 -17.60 7.02
CA THR A 17 -44.68 -17.51 8.26
C THR A 17 -43.56 -16.50 8.08
N CYS A 18 -43.51 -15.51 8.94
CA CYS A 18 -42.39 -14.58 8.99
C CYS A 18 -41.30 -15.18 9.85
N ILE A 19 -40.16 -15.56 9.25
CA ILE A 19 -39.01 -16.13 9.95
C ILE A 19 -38.21 -15.03 10.66
N TYR A 20 -38.23 -13.83 10.12
CA TYR A 20 -37.55 -12.66 10.66
C TYR A 20 -38.58 -11.56 10.96
N PRO A 21 -39.18 -11.52 12.14
CA PRO A 21 -40.22 -10.55 12.50
C PRO A 21 -39.74 -9.11 12.40
N ASN A 22 -40.61 -8.23 12.03
CA ASN A 22 -40.37 -6.81 11.94
C ASN A 22 -39.80 -6.24 13.26
N GLY A 23 -38.85 -5.34 13.14
CA GLY A 23 -38.30 -4.64 14.30
C GLY A 23 -37.20 -5.38 15.06
N THR A 24 -36.81 -6.56 14.60
CA THR A 24 -35.70 -7.28 15.18
C THR A 24 -34.44 -7.12 14.32
N THR A 25 -33.32 -7.10 14.97
CA THR A 25 -32.02 -7.16 14.27
C THR A 25 -31.91 -8.53 13.61
N PHE A 26 -31.68 -8.52 12.31
CA PHE A 26 -31.49 -9.73 11.52
C PHE A 26 -30.02 -10.06 11.39
N THR A 27 -29.66 -11.27 11.80
CA THR A 27 -28.32 -11.80 11.53
C THR A 27 -28.41 -12.71 10.31
N PRO A 28 -27.74 -12.38 9.22
CA PRO A 28 -27.75 -13.22 8.03
C PRO A 28 -27.21 -14.62 8.35
N PRO A 29 -27.82 -15.68 7.79
CA PRO A 29 -27.31 -17.03 7.97
C PRO A 29 -25.91 -17.16 7.38
N THR A 30 -25.06 -17.85 8.09
CA THR A 30 -23.68 -18.16 7.66
C THR A 30 -23.54 -19.59 7.13
N ASN A 31 -24.59 -20.37 7.24
CA ASN A 31 -24.65 -21.74 6.74
C ASN A 31 -25.72 -21.85 5.68
N GLU A 32 -25.72 -22.98 5.00
CA GLU A 32 -26.80 -23.30 4.05
C GLU A 32 -28.17 -23.21 4.73
N LEU A 33 -29.12 -22.65 4.03
CA LEU A 33 -30.49 -22.59 4.51
C LEU A 33 -31.09 -24.01 4.48
N THR A 34 -31.88 -24.33 5.50
CA THR A 34 -32.56 -25.61 5.61
C THR A 34 -34.05 -25.42 5.42
N LEU A 35 -34.75 -26.51 5.17
CA LEU A 35 -36.21 -26.51 5.16
C LEU A 35 -36.71 -26.14 6.57
N VAL A 36 -37.65 -25.21 6.59
CA VAL A 36 -38.46 -24.89 7.76
C VAL A 36 -39.92 -25.12 7.45
N PRO A 37 -40.82 -25.22 8.44
CA PRO A 37 -42.22 -25.37 8.17
C PRO A 37 -42.73 -24.30 7.18
N ASN A 38 -43.53 -24.75 6.20
CA ASN A 38 -44.10 -23.92 5.14
C ASN A 38 -43.07 -23.38 4.11
N THR A 39 -41.88 -23.93 4.04
CA THR A 39 -40.97 -23.63 2.93
C THR A 39 -41.58 -24.11 1.62
N VAL A 40 -41.73 -23.21 0.68
CA VAL A 40 -42.30 -23.50 -0.64
C VAL A 40 -41.27 -23.50 -1.76
N LEU A 41 -40.09 -22.98 -1.49
CA LEU A 41 -38.95 -23.02 -2.39
C LEU A 41 -37.67 -22.95 -1.57
N LEU A 42 -36.72 -23.82 -1.88
CA LEU A 42 -35.35 -23.78 -1.33
C LEU A 42 -34.38 -24.16 -2.47
N ALA A 43 -33.76 -23.19 -3.04
CA ALA A 43 -32.97 -23.31 -4.26
C ALA A 43 -31.60 -22.61 -4.17
N CYS A 44 -30.80 -22.80 -5.17
CA CYS A 44 -29.46 -22.21 -5.31
C CYS A 44 -28.51 -22.61 -4.15
N GLN A 45 -28.62 -23.83 -3.69
CA GLN A 45 -27.78 -24.37 -2.63
C GLN A 45 -26.58 -25.15 -3.17
N ASP A 46 -26.71 -25.68 -4.37
CA ASP A 46 -25.63 -26.40 -5.03
C ASP A 46 -24.95 -25.51 -6.06
N SER A 47 -23.63 -25.35 -5.91
CA SER A 47 -22.86 -24.56 -6.85
C SER A 47 -22.63 -25.23 -8.19
N ASP A 48 -22.82 -26.55 -8.24
CA ASP A 48 -22.60 -27.36 -9.44
C ASP A 48 -23.90 -27.54 -10.24
N ASP A 49 -25.04 -27.28 -9.65
CA ASP A 49 -26.34 -27.36 -10.29
C ASP A 49 -27.31 -26.24 -9.83
N VAL A 50 -27.38 -25.21 -10.64
CA VAL A 50 -28.24 -24.03 -10.35
C VAL A 50 -29.73 -24.35 -10.41
N THR A 51 -30.12 -25.53 -10.89
CA THR A 51 -31.53 -25.94 -10.99
C THR A 51 -31.96 -26.80 -9.80
N GLN A 52 -31.03 -27.14 -8.89
CA GLN A 52 -31.36 -27.93 -7.72
C GLN A 52 -32.34 -27.20 -6.79
N GLU A 53 -33.33 -27.93 -6.34
CA GLU A 53 -34.39 -27.40 -5.50
C GLU A 53 -34.85 -28.48 -4.49
N ALA A 54 -34.89 -28.13 -3.21
CA ALA A 54 -35.07 -29.10 -2.13
C ALA A 54 -36.56 -29.40 -1.81
N THR A 55 -37.47 -28.64 -2.32
CA THR A 55 -38.91 -28.85 -2.08
C THR A 55 -39.65 -29.63 -3.21
N GLY A 56 -38.92 -30.12 -4.19
CA GLY A 56 -39.42 -30.94 -5.29
C GLY A 56 -39.98 -30.14 -6.46
N LYS A 57 -39.68 -28.88 -6.59
CA LYS A 57 -40.10 -28.05 -7.70
C LYS A 57 -39.06 -28.03 -8.81
N THR A 58 -39.57 -27.91 -10.03
CA THR A 58 -38.70 -27.78 -11.19
C THR A 58 -38.24 -26.32 -11.35
N ILE A 59 -36.96 -26.11 -11.41
CA ILE A 59 -36.39 -24.83 -11.77
C ILE A 59 -35.85 -24.93 -13.19
N THR A 60 -36.25 -23.99 -14.03
CA THR A 60 -35.75 -23.88 -15.39
C THR A 60 -34.86 -22.67 -15.49
N ALA A 61 -33.58 -22.92 -15.77
CA ALA A 61 -32.63 -21.85 -16.01
C ALA A 61 -32.98 -21.13 -17.32
N ALA A 62 -32.93 -19.81 -17.28
CA ALA A 62 -33.16 -18.96 -18.44
C ALA A 62 -32.20 -17.79 -18.46
N GLY A 63 -31.90 -17.32 -19.65
CA GLY A 63 -30.94 -16.25 -19.85
C GLY A 63 -29.50 -16.72 -19.72
N ASN A 64 -28.68 -15.94 -19.09
CA ASN A 64 -27.22 -16.23 -18.92
C ASN A 64 -26.91 -16.90 -17.59
N LEU A 65 -27.87 -17.62 -17.03
CA LEU A 65 -27.63 -18.37 -15.82
C LEU A 65 -26.68 -19.53 -16.12
N THR A 66 -25.50 -19.50 -15.60
CA THR A 66 -24.48 -20.51 -15.85
C THR A 66 -23.82 -20.96 -14.55
N ASP A 67 -23.46 -22.20 -14.55
CA ASP A 67 -22.59 -22.78 -13.55
C ASP A 67 -21.13 -22.43 -13.91
N THR A 68 -20.56 -21.52 -13.18
CA THR A 68 -19.19 -21.08 -13.39
C THR A 68 -18.33 -21.35 -12.16
N ALA A 69 -17.03 -21.38 -12.35
CA ALA A 69 -16.11 -21.53 -11.24
C ALA A 69 -16.33 -20.45 -10.16
N TYR A 70 -16.74 -19.26 -10.57
CA TYR A 70 -17.07 -18.18 -9.65
C TYR A 70 -18.34 -18.48 -8.85
N VAL A 71 -19.36 -19.01 -9.49
CA VAL A 71 -20.60 -19.43 -8.83
C VAL A 71 -20.33 -20.56 -7.84
N ARG A 72 -19.49 -21.50 -8.24
CA ARG A 72 -19.11 -22.62 -7.36
C ARG A 72 -18.48 -22.18 -6.05
N MET A 73 -17.79 -21.07 -6.08
CA MET A 73 -17.13 -20.57 -4.88
C MET A 73 -18.10 -19.89 -3.91
N GLN A 74 -19.26 -19.50 -4.38
CA GLN A 74 -20.19 -18.70 -3.58
C GLN A 74 -20.94 -19.47 -2.50
N PRO A 75 -21.54 -20.60 -2.81
CA PRO A 75 -22.34 -21.28 -1.80
C PRO A 75 -21.53 -22.11 -0.81
N LYS A 76 -20.31 -22.39 -1.12
CA LYS A 76 -19.50 -23.18 -0.22
C LYS A 76 -19.11 -22.36 1.01
N VAL A 77 -19.59 -22.77 2.12
CA VAL A 77 -19.13 -22.19 3.39
C VAL A 77 -17.76 -22.76 3.72
N ILE A 78 -16.79 -21.89 3.72
CA ILE A 78 -15.46 -22.29 4.13
C ILE A 78 -15.40 -22.28 5.64
N PRO A 79 -15.17 -23.41 6.26
CA PRO A 79 -15.08 -23.46 7.70
C PRO A 79 -14.04 -22.48 8.22
N PRO A 80 -14.36 -21.75 9.23
CA PRO A 80 -13.43 -20.75 9.78
C PRO A 80 -12.07 -21.35 10.15
N VAL A 81 -12.12 -22.61 10.49
CA VAL A 81 -10.92 -23.28 10.87
C VAL A 81 -10.08 -23.62 9.72
N GLY A 82 -10.76 -23.83 8.76
CA GLY A 82 -10.08 -24.28 7.63
C GLY A 82 -9.10 -23.30 7.14
N ARG A 83 -9.02 -23.05 7.56
CA ARG A 83 -8.27 -22.45 7.13
C ARG A 83 -7.14 -22.69 6.95
N ASP A 84 -6.96 -23.08 6.98
CA ASP A 84 -5.99 -23.32 6.74
C ASP A 84 -5.66 -23.46 5.79
N ALA A 85 -6.00 -23.15 6.01
CA ALA A 85 -5.96 -22.97 5.37
C ALA A 85 -5.51 -22.85 4.54
N GLY A 86 -4.90 -22.79 4.61
CA GLY A 86 -4.34 -22.69 3.89
C GLY A 86 -4.49 -22.93 2.83
N ASN A 87 -4.76 -23.19 2.70
CA ASN A 87 -4.96 -23.35 1.89
C ASN A 87 -5.83 -23.17 1.31
N ALA A 88 -6.17 -23.07 1.49
CA ALA A 88 -7.01 -22.75 1.12
C ALA A 88 -7.51 -22.12 0.54
N PHE A 89 -7.67 -21.88 0.53
CA PHE A 89 -8.20 -21.49 0.03
C PHE A 89 -8.07 -21.70 -0.78
N GLY A 90 -7.44 -22.21 -0.79
CA GLY A 90 -7.41 -22.51 -1.35
C GLY A 90 -7.79 -22.52 -1.66
N GLY A 91 -7.81 -22.49 -1.60
CA GLY A 91 -8.29 -22.40 -1.70
C GLY A 91 -9.12 -21.92 -1.57
N THR A 92 -9.24 -21.87 -1.35
CA THR A 92 -9.97 -21.38 -1.15
C THR A 92 -10.58 -20.50 -0.71
N ILE A 93 -10.61 -20.15 -0.45
CA ILE A 93 -11.07 -19.43 -0.07
C ILE A 93 -11.50 -18.93 0.53
N GLN A 94 -11.27 -18.94 0.75
CA GLN A 94 -11.57 -18.62 1.23
C GLN A 94 -12.14 -17.91 1.48
N GLN A 95 -12.05 -17.82 1.51
CA GLN A 95 -12.57 -17.43 1.69
C GLN A 95 -13.39 -16.96 1.70
N SER A 96 -13.55 -17.01 1.61
CA SER A 96 -14.29 -16.83 1.50
C SER A 96 -14.99 -16.83 1.85
N SER A 97 -15.04 -17.25 2.40
CA SER A 97 -15.67 -17.37 2.64
C SER A 97 -16.18 -16.77 3.12
N GLN A 98 -15.89 -16.60 3.53
CA GLN A 98 -16.31 -15.99 3.92
C GLN A 98 -16.86 -15.28 3.46
N GLY A 99 -16.93 -15.13 2.98
CA GLY A 99 -17.46 -14.71 2.36
C GLY A 99 -18.19 -14.05 2.16
N TYR A 100 -18.35 -13.86 2.23
CA TYR A 100 -19.14 -13.26 2.07
C TYR A 100 -19.29 -12.11 1.89
N MET A 101 -19.11 -12.00 1.85
CA MET A 101 -19.27 -11.19 1.70
C MET A 101 -19.11 -10.14 1.56
N TYR A 102 -19.03 -9.90 1.84
CA TYR A 102 -18.99 -8.84 1.66
C TYR A 102 -18.31 -8.40 0.93
N PHE A 103 -18.09 -8.54 0.59
CA PHE A 103 -17.52 -8.11 -0.05
C PHE A 103 -17.55 -7.34 -0.91
N PRO A 104 -18.09 -6.83 -0.69
CA PRO A 104 -18.21 -5.86 -1.70
C PRO A 104 -16.94 -5.35 -2.20
N THR A 105 -16.09 -5.29 -1.43
CA THR A 105 -14.84 -4.92 -1.87
C THR A 105 -14.10 -6.08 -2.20
N GLY A 106 -14.77 -6.95 -2.01
CA GLY A 106 -14.19 -8.04 -2.11
C GLY A 106 -13.09 -8.34 -2.74
N ARG A 107 -12.52 -8.41 -2.76
CA ARG A 107 -11.49 -8.81 -3.12
C ARG A 107 -10.78 -9.41 -2.36
N THR A 108 -10.74 -9.60 -2.03
CA THR A 108 -10.22 -10.04 -1.58
C THR A 108 -9.68 -10.71 -1.42
N GLU A 109 -9.42 -10.80 -1.30
CA GLU A 109 -8.78 -11.25 -1.22
C GLU A 109 -8.37 -12.20 -1.43
N GLU A 110 -8.69 -12.57 -1.58
CA GLU A 110 -8.45 -13.51 -1.87
C GLU A 110 -7.39 -13.85 -2.23
N ARG A 111 -7.07 -13.73 -2.79
CA ARG A 111 -6.07 -13.92 -3.26
C ARG A 111 -4.93 -13.75 -2.64
N VAL A 112 -4.98 -12.93 -2.18
CA VAL A 112 -4.03 -12.60 -1.30
C VAL A 112 -3.49 -13.71 -0.58
N ILE A 113 -4.36 -14.49 -0.21
CA ILE A 113 -4.10 -15.55 0.55
C ILE A 113 -3.32 -16.57 -0.08
N VAL A 114 -3.53 -16.77 -1.30
CA VAL A 114 -2.83 -17.82 -1.96
C VAL A 114 -1.40 -17.53 -2.16
N ASN A 115 -1.06 -16.30 -2.11
CA ASN A 115 0.33 -15.95 -2.25
C ASN A 115 0.85 -15.31 -0.98
N ASN A 116 1.47 -16.11 -0.18
CA ASN A 116 1.95 -15.71 1.11
C ASN A 116 3.17 -14.80 1.08
N ASN A 117 3.65 -14.47 -0.09
CA ASN A 117 4.85 -13.66 -0.21
C ASN A 117 4.57 -12.19 -0.51
N PHE A 118 3.32 -11.79 -0.55
CA PHE A 118 2.99 -10.38 -0.76
C PHE A 118 3.55 -9.51 0.37
N GLY A 119 4.24 -8.46 -0.03
CA GLY A 119 4.74 -7.47 0.90
C GLY A 119 5.80 -7.96 1.87
N THR A 120 6.52 -9.01 1.54
CA THR A 120 7.52 -9.55 2.45
C THR A 120 8.92 -8.99 2.24
N ARG A 121 9.25 -8.48 1.08
CA ARG A 121 10.57 -7.94 0.78
C ARG A 121 10.52 -6.43 0.67
N GLY A 122 11.35 -5.76 1.43
CA GLY A 122 11.59 -4.33 1.36
C GLY A 122 12.97 -4.04 0.77
N LEU A 123 13.05 -3.08 -0.15
CA LEU A 123 14.27 -2.63 -0.77
C LEU A 123 14.66 -1.26 -0.22
N VAL A 124 15.94 -1.07 -0.04
CA VAL A 124 16.54 0.18 0.39
C VAL A 124 17.51 0.61 -0.70
N PHE A 125 17.18 1.67 -1.41
CA PHE A 125 18.04 2.31 -2.38
C PHE A 125 18.93 3.28 -1.61
N GLN A 126 20.16 2.92 -1.37
CA GLN A 126 21.07 3.69 -0.53
C GLN A 126 21.34 5.06 -1.15
N GLY A 127 21.45 6.05 -0.30
CA GLY A 127 21.60 7.44 -0.70
C GLY A 127 22.93 8.03 -0.25
N LEU A 128 22.87 9.01 0.66
CA LEU A 128 24.00 9.78 1.11
C LEU A 128 24.50 9.29 2.47
N THR A 129 25.78 8.98 2.57
CA THR A 129 26.45 8.65 3.84
C THR A 129 27.55 9.65 4.15
N TYR A 130 27.83 9.83 5.42
CA TYR A 130 28.92 10.69 5.93
C TYR A 130 29.94 9.82 6.67
N PRO A 131 30.83 9.16 5.96
CA PRO A 131 31.82 8.27 6.61
C PRO A 131 32.74 9.03 7.56
N SER A 132 32.99 10.30 7.30
CA SER A 132 33.65 11.22 8.22
C SER A 132 33.33 12.66 7.82
N ALA A 133 32.76 13.43 8.73
CA ALA A 133 32.47 14.83 8.44
C ALA A 133 33.75 15.61 8.13
N PRO A 134 33.77 16.50 7.12
CA PRO A 134 32.62 16.95 6.36
C PRO A 134 32.37 16.16 5.04
N ASN A 135 32.97 15.00 4.87
CA ASN A 135 32.93 14.29 3.60
C ASN A 135 31.69 13.46 3.50
N SER A 136 30.84 13.75 2.52
CA SER A 136 29.71 12.93 2.16
C SER A 136 30.04 12.09 0.94
N THR A 137 29.44 10.91 0.85
CA THR A 137 29.60 10.00 -0.27
C THR A 137 28.23 9.46 -0.67
N ARG A 138 27.87 9.62 -1.93
CA ARG A 138 26.67 8.99 -2.50
C ARG A 138 26.99 7.54 -2.82
N LEU A 139 26.03 6.70 -2.48
CA LEU A 139 26.12 5.26 -2.70
C LEU A 139 25.20 4.87 -3.87
N ASN A 140 25.52 3.75 -4.51
CA ASN A 140 24.62 3.11 -5.49
C ASN A 140 24.11 1.76 -5.00
N THR A 141 24.45 1.34 -3.82
CA THR A 141 24.09 0.04 -3.29
C THR A 141 22.58 -0.07 -3.07
N ILE A 142 22.02 -1.19 -3.43
CA ILE A 142 20.66 -1.58 -3.08
C ILE A 142 20.74 -2.69 -2.05
N GLU A 143 20.01 -2.54 -0.95
CA GLU A 143 19.91 -3.58 0.07
C GLU A 143 18.45 -4.04 0.17
N PHE A 144 18.23 -5.22 0.74
CA PHE A 144 16.89 -5.70 1.03
C PHE A 144 16.77 -6.29 2.42
N ILE A 145 15.54 -6.25 2.93
CA ILE A 145 15.15 -6.95 4.15
C ILE A 145 13.92 -7.82 3.88
N THR A 146 13.72 -8.83 4.73
CA THR A 146 12.46 -9.55 4.79
C THR A 146 11.61 -8.93 5.88
N VAL A 147 10.59 -8.16 5.51
CA VAL A 147 9.80 -7.35 6.46
C VAL A 147 9.11 -8.19 7.52
N ALA A 148 8.75 -9.43 7.18
CA ALA A 148 8.05 -10.33 8.09
C ALA A 148 8.94 -10.87 9.22
N THR A 149 10.25 -10.87 9.05
CA THR A 149 11.20 -11.44 10.01
C THR A 149 12.27 -10.42 10.37
N LYS A 150 12.59 -10.31 11.65
CA LYS A 150 13.69 -9.46 12.08
C LYS A 150 15.02 -9.95 11.52
N GLY A 151 15.92 -9.03 11.28
CA GLY A 151 17.28 -9.32 10.84
C GLY A 151 17.90 -8.17 10.08
N ASN A 152 19.19 -8.26 9.84
CA ASN A 152 19.93 -7.24 9.16
C ASN A 152 19.64 -7.24 7.65
N ALA A 153 19.91 -6.10 7.03
CA ALA A 153 19.78 -5.96 5.59
C ALA A 153 20.86 -6.78 4.87
N THR A 154 20.53 -7.18 3.66
CA THR A 154 21.39 -7.99 2.80
C THR A 154 21.55 -7.28 1.45
N ASP A 155 22.71 -7.42 0.87
CA ASP A 155 23.00 -6.86 -0.45
C ASP A 155 22.04 -7.40 -1.52
N PHE A 156 21.55 -6.51 -2.36
CA PHE A 156 20.64 -6.83 -3.46
C PHE A 156 21.29 -6.62 -4.84
N GLY A 157 22.09 -5.56 -4.99
CA GLY A 157 22.71 -5.12 -6.24
C GLY A 157 22.95 -3.61 -6.20
N ASP A 158 23.16 -3.01 -7.37
CA ASP A 158 23.51 -1.60 -7.48
C ASP A 158 22.52 -0.79 -8.34
N LEU A 159 22.34 0.49 -8.00
CA LEU A 159 21.71 1.48 -8.85
C LEU A 159 22.59 1.79 -10.06
N ILE A 160 22.00 2.24 -11.14
CA ILE A 160 22.72 2.67 -12.35
C ILE A 160 23.63 3.84 -12.02
N SER A 161 23.13 4.77 -11.21
CA SER A 161 23.87 5.95 -10.77
C SER A 161 23.74 6.15 -9.27
N LYS A 162 24.80 6.73 -8.69
CA LYS A 162 24.77 7.12 -7.27
C LYS A 162 23.83 8.29 -7.10
N ALA A 163 22.77 8.11 -6.36
CA ALA A 163 21.81 9.16 -6.12
C ALA A 163 21.33 9.17 -4.67
N ASP A 164 21.04 10.35 -4.16
CA ASP A 164 20.36 10.56 -2.90
C ASP A 164 19.07 11.37 -3.12
N SER A 165 18.22 11.45 -2.11
CA SER A 165 17.03 12.29 -2.14
C SER A 165 16.05 11.98 -3.27
N GLY A 166 16.09 10.75 -3.78
CA GLY A 166 15.10 10.23 -4.72
C GLY A 166 13.84 9.77 -4.02
N ALA A 167 12.77 9.62 -4.78
CA ALA A 167 11.55 8.99 -4.31
C ALA A 167 11.56 7.51 -4.66
N GLY A 168 11.00 6.67 -3.79
CA GLY A 168 10.90 5.24 -4.03
C GLY A 168 9.49 4.72 -3.82
N ALA A 169 9.06 3.81 -4.68
CA ALA A 169 7.83 3.06 -4.50
C ALA A 169 7.88 1.76 -5.31
N GLY A 170 6.94 0.86 -5.07
CA GLY A 170 6.91 -0.41 -5.75
C GLY A 170 5.51 -0.98 -5.92
N ASN A 171 5.45 -2.05 -6.70
CA ASN A 171 4.30 -2.94 -6.77
C ASN A 171 4.76 -4.36 -6.40
N LEU A 172 3.96 -5.38 -6.68
CA LEU A 172 4.33 -6.77 -6.34
C LEU A 172 5.60 -7.26 -7.04
N THR A 173 6.00 -6.67 -8.14
CA THR A 173 7.09 -7.17 -8.98
C THR A 173 8.27 -6.23 -9.10
N ARG A 174 8.04 -4.92 -9.14
CA ARG A 174 9.06 -3.91 -9.39
C ARG A 174 9.21 -2.94 -8.23
N GLY A 175 10.45 -2.70 -7.83
CA GLY A 175 10.83 -1.55 -7.01
C GLY A 175 11.43 -0.50 -7.91
N ILE A 176 10.99 0.75 -7.77
CA ILE A 176 11.39 1.86 -8.62
C ILE A 176 11.94 3.00 -7.76
N GLN A 177 13.03 3.58 -8.19
CA GLN A 177 13.54 4.85 -7.71
C GLN A 177 13.35 5.91 -8.79
N VAL A 178 12.84 7.06 -8.40
CA VAL A 178 12.55 8.18 -9.28
C VAL A 178 13.46 9.34 -8.90
N SER A 179 14.20 9.87 -9.88
CA SER A 179 15.02 11.09 -9.75
C SER A 179 15.99 11.06 -8.55
N GLY A 180 16.34 12.21 -8.03
CA GLY A 180 17.27 12.39 -6.91
C GLY A 180 18.45 13.27 -7.28
N ASN A 181 19.43 13.35 -6.40
CA ASN A 181 20.67 14.06 -6.63
C ASN A 181 21.81 13.10 -6.91
N ASP A 182 22.43 13.19 -8.05
CA ASP A 182 23.70 12.53 -8.33
C ASP A 182 24.89 13.50 -8.07
N PRO A 183 26.15 13.10 -8.32
CA PRO A 183 27.27 14.00 -8.17
C PRO A 183 27.23 15.25 -9.04
N SER A 184 26.38 15.29 -10.07
CA SER A 184 26.24 16.43 -10.97
C SER A 184 25.11 17.36 -10.56
N GLY A 185 24.19 16.91 -9.73
CA GLY A 185 23.01 17.64 -9.28
C GLY A 185 21.75 16.81 -9.36
N ALA A 186 20.60 17.45 -9.44
CA ALA A 186 19.35 16.75 -9.59
C ALA A 186 19.27 16.03 -10.94
N THR A 187 18.64 14.87 -10.96
CA THR A 187 18.52 14.02 -12.15
C THR A 187 17.05 13.84 -12.56
N ASN A 188 16.86 13.37 -13.79
CA ASN A 188 15.57 12.95 -14.31
C ASN A 188 15.42 11.43 -14.43
N VAL A 189 16.40 10.66 -14.03
CA VAL A 189 16.44 9.21 -14.24
C VAL A 189 15.40 8.49 -13.39
N ILE A 190 14.65 7.59 -14.03
CA ILE A 190 13.82 6.59 -13.35
C ILE A 190 14.48 5.24 -13.57
N GLN A 191 14.73 4.51 -12.48
CA GLN A 191 15.37 3.20 -12.54
C GLN A 191 14.62 2.17 -11.70
N PHE A 192 14.70 0.90 -12.09
CA PHE A 192 13.92 -0.15 -11.46
C PHE A 192 14.69 -1.44 -11.27
N VAL A 193 14.22 -2.24 -10.32
CA VAL A 193 14.64 -3.63 -10.13
C VAL A 193 13.43 -4.55 -10.06
N THR A 194 13.65 -5.84 -10.35
CA THR A 194 12.66 -6.89 -10.10
C THR A 194 12.81 -7.38 -8.66
N ILE A 195 11.83 -7.13 -7.80
CA ILE A 195 11.97 -7.36 -6.35
C ILE A 195 12.27 -8.82 -5.99
N ALA A 196 11.77 -9.77 -6.77
CA ALA A 196 11.91 -11.19 -6.47
C ALA A 196 13.34 -11.73 -6.63
N THR A 197 14.15 -11.10 -7.48
CA THR A 197 15.49 -11.56 -7.82
C THR A 197 16.51 -10.46 -7.58
N THR A 198 17.59 -10.80 -6.89
CA THR A 198 18.71 -9.85 -6.70
C THR A 198 19.38 -9.53 -8.02
N GLY A 199 19.88 -8.31 -8.14
CA GLY A 199 20.59 -7.82 -9.33
C GLY A 199 20.50 -6.29 -9.43
N ASP A 200 21.24 -5.76 -10.38
CA ASP A 200 21.39 -4.33 -10.57
C ASP A 200 20.13 -3.70 -11.19
N ALA A 201 19.97 -2.42 -10.93
CA ALA A 201 18.88 -1.63 -11.49
C ALA A 201 19.02 -1.47 -12.99
N GLN A 202 17.89 -1.33 -13.63
CA GLN A 202 17.78 -1.09 -15.07
C GLN A 202 17.10 0.25 -15.30
N ASP A 203 17.40 0.85 -16.45
CA ASP A 203 16.76 2.08 -16.87
C ASP A 203 15.28 1.84 -17.15
N PHE A 204 14.45 2.72 -16.59
CA PHE A 204 13.00 2.71 -16.83
C PHE A 204 12.58 3.80 -17.79
N GLY A 205 13.22 4.97 -17.71
CA GLY A 205 12.91 6.19 -18.46
C GLY A 205 13.23 7.43 -17.62
N ASP A 206 12.63 8.57 -17.98
CA ASP A 206 12.93 9.85 -17.38
C ASP A 206 11.68 10.56 -16.84
N VAL A 207 11.84 11.34 -15.77
CA VAL A 207 10.82 12.31 -15.34
C VAL A 207 10.86 13.54 -16.25
N GLY A 208 9.75 14.27 -16.28
CA GLY A 208 9.64 15.45 -17.15
C GLY A 208 10.61 16.59 -16.80
N TYR A 209 11.04 16.67 -15.55
CA TYR A 209 11.99 17.68 -15.07
C TYR A 209 13.01 17.04 -14.14
N GLU A 210 14.28 17.45 -14.26
CA GLU A 210 15.28 17.12 -13.23
C GLU A 210 14.78 17.58 -11.87
N ARG A 211 14.75 16.69 -10.91
CA ARG A 211 14.26 16.98 -9.56
C ARG A 211 14.88 16.12 -8.49
N CYS A 212 14.81 16.59 -7.26
CA CYS A 212 15.12 15.82 -6.07
C CYS A 212 14.08 16.10 -4.99
N ASN A 213 14.13 15.32 -3.91
CA ASN A 213 13.22 15.51 -2.78
C ASN A 213 11.73 15.39 -3.16
N SER A 214 11.38 14.52 -4.07
CA SER A 214 9.99 14.22 -4.42
C SER A 214 9.38 13.21 -3.47
N GLY A 215 8.06 13.22 -3.35
CA GLY A 215 7.29 12.14 -2.72
C GLY A 215 6.72 11.19 -3.76
N ALA A 216 6.50 9.94 -3.40
CA ALA A 216 5.89 8.96 -4.28
C ALA A 216 4.80 8.14 -3.59
N VAL A 217 3.80 7.77 -4.37
CA VAL A 217 2.72 6.85 -4.00
C VAL A 217 2.51 5.87 -5.13
N SER A 218 1.97 4.68 -4.83
CA SER A 218 1.74 3.70 -5.88
C SER A 218 0.58 2.77 -5.57
N ASN A 219 0.09 2.15 -6.63
CA ASN A 219 -0.73 0.95 -6.56
C ASN A 219 -0.12 -0.13 -7.47
N GLN A 220 -0.86 -1.18 -7.79
CA GLN A 220 -0.33 -2.26 -8.63
C GLN A 220 0.01 -1.83 -10.07
N THR A 221 -0.60 -0.76 -10.56
CA THR A 221 -0.47 -0.35 -11.96
C THR A 221 0.33 0.92 -12.17
N ARG A 222 0.26 1.88 -11.25
CA ARG A 222 0.89 3.20 -11.36
C ARG A 222 1.76 3.53 -10.18
N LEU A 223 2.86 4.18 -10.45
CA LEU A 223 3.61 4.95 -9.50
C LEU A 223 3.36 6.43 -9.85
N VAL A 224 2.96 7.21 -8.87
CA VAL A 224 2.71 8.65 -8.99
C VAL A 224 3.69 9.36 -8.08
N TYR A 225 4.41 10.36 -8.59
CA TYR A 225 5.38 11.13 -7.84
C TYR A 225 5.08 12.62 -7.96
N SER A 226 5.42 13.37 -6.94
CA SER A 226 4.98 14.74 -6.81
C SER A 226 5.94 15.61 -6.04
N GLY A 227 5.91 16.90 -6.33
CA GLY A 227 6.69 17.91 -5.63
C GLY A 227 8.19 17.78 -5.89
N GLY A 228 8.95 18.18 -4.89
CA GLY A 228 10.41 18.25 -4.96
C GLY A 228 10.89 19.63 -5.39
N GLU A 229 12.17 19.70 -5.71
CA GLU A 229 12.76 20.94 -6.21
C GLU A 229 13.58 20.71 -7.47
N SER A 230 13.57 21.71 -8.35
CA SER A 230 14.30 21.73 -9.62
C SER A 230 15.67 22.39 -9.44
N PRO A 231 16.71 21.93 -10.15
CA PRO A 231 18.01 22.57 -10.13
C PRO A 231 18.04 23.96 -10.78
N SER A 232 16.99 24.34 -11.49
CA SER A 232 16.92 25.67 -12.07
C SER A 232 16.85 26.73 -10.97
N SER A 233 17.72 27.69 -11.08
CA SER A 233 17.80 28.77 -10.07
C SER A 233 16.64 29.73 -10.20
N PRO A 234 16.02 30.07 -9.08
CA PRO A 234 16.42 29.86 -7.71
C PRO A 234 15.89 28.58 -7.08
N ASN A 235 15.98 27.45 -7.69
CA ASN A 235 15.53 26.15 -7.22
C ASN A 235 14.07 26.18 -6.76
N PRO A 236 13.15 26.44 -7.65
CA PRO A 236 11.75 26.53 -7.27
C PRO A 236 11.22 25.17 -6.81
N GLN A 237 10.48 25.19 -5.74
CA GLN A 237 9.70 24.03 -5.33
C GLN A 237 8.65 23.75 -6.39
N LEU A 238 8.40 22.48 -6.63
CA LEU A 238 7.47 22.03 -7.65
C LEU A 238 6.13 21.65 -7.03
N ASN A 239 5.06 21.84 -7.81
CA ASN A 239 3.74 21.32 -7.47
C ASN A 239 3.27 20.25 -8.46
N ASN A 240 3.99 20.03 -9.54
CA ASN A 240 3.54 19.10 -10.56
C ASN A 240 3.56 17.66 -10.06
N ILE A 241 2.55 16.93 -10.49
CA ILE A 241 2.38 15.50 -10.24
C ILE A 241 2.56 14.79 -11.58
N GLU A 242 3.36 13.75 -11.58
CA GLU A 242 3.56 12.91 -12.76
C GLU A 242 3.42 11.44 -12.39
N PHE A 243 3.20 10.57 -13.36
CA PHE A 243 3.09 9.14 -13.14
C PHE A 243 3.77 8.31 -14.20
N ILE A 244 4.07 7.08 -13.83
CA ILE A 244 4.48 6.02 -14.75
C ILE A 244 3.58 4.80 -14.55
N THR A 245 3.55 3.93 -15.55
CA THR A 245 2.87 2.64 -15.47
C THR A 245 3.90 1.53 -15.26
N PHE A 246 3.77 0.75 -14.21
CA PHE A 246 4.75 -0.28 -13.86
C PHE A 246 4.99 -1.33 -14.96
N ALA A 247 3.98 -1.61 -15.77
CA ALA A 247 4.04 -2.71 -16.74
C ALA A 247 5.00 -2.46 -17.91
N SER A 248 5.23 -1.22 -18.26
CA SER A 248 6.08 -0.84 -19.41
C SER A 248 7.03 0.27 -19.03
N THR A 249 8.27 0.16 -19.45
CA THR A 249 9.26 1.25 -19.35
C THR A 249 8.86 2.44 -20.20
N GLY A 250 9.22 3.63 -19.78
CA GLY A 250 8.91 4.88 -20.46
C GLY A 250 8.97 6.06 -19.52
N ASN A 251 8.88 7.24 -20.11
CA ASN A 251 9.00 8.49 -19.37
C ASN A 251 7.75 8.81 -18.55
N GLY A 252 7.93 9.69 -17.57
CA GLY A 252 6.84 10.24 -16.78
C GLY A 252 5.81 10.95 -17.64
N THR A 253 4.58 10.85 -17.23
CA THR A 253 3.44 11.50 -17.88
C THR A 253 2.78 12.43 -16.88
N ASP A 254 2.36 13.58 -17.35
CA ASP A 254 1.65 14.56 -16.52
C ASP A 254 0.39 13.95 -15.91
N PHE A 255 0.22 14.18 -14.62
CA PHE A 255 -0.95 13.74 -13.87
C PHE A 255 -1.83 14.92 -13.45
N GLY A 256 -1.23 16.06 -13.11
CA GLY A 256 -1.86 17.25 -12.57
C GLY A 256 -0.95 17.98 -11.59
N ASP A 257 -1.53 18.77 -10.70
CA ASP A 257 -0.78 19.59 -9.74
C ASP A 257 -1.22 19.37 -8.29
N GLN A 258 -0.28 19.53 -7.36
CA GLN A 258 -0.60 19.71 -5.94
C GLN A 258 -1.21 21.09 -5.71
N VAL A 259 -1.97 21.22 -4.63
CA VAL A 259 -2.53 22.52 -4.21
C VAL A 259 -1.41 23.52 -3.94
N ASP A 260 -0.31 23.08 -3.35
CA ASP A 260 0.83 23.91 -3.01
C ASP A 260 2.12 23.39 -3.64
N THR A 261 3.10 24.28 -3.84
CA THR A 261 4.48 23.87 -4.17
C THR A 261 5.14 23.28 -2.94
N VAL A 262 5.66 22.07 -3.03
CA VAL A 262 6.21 21.37 -1.87
C VAL A 262 7.50 20.65 -2.22
N ASN A 263 8.53 20.91 -1.41
CA ASN A 263 9.77 20.15 -1.42
C ASN A 263 9.71 19.09 -0.30
N SER A 264 10.12 17.88 -0.59
CA SER A 264 10.11 16.75 0.35
C SER A 264 8.72 16.37 0.88
N PRO A 265 7.67 16.32 0.05
CA PRO A 265 6.42 15.71 0.49
C PRO A 265 6.64 14.21 0.67
N TYR A 266 5.88 13.60 1.53
CA TYR A 266 5.89 12.13 1.62
C TYR A 266 4.52 11.58 1.30
N GLY A 267 4.52 10.36 0.78
CA GLY A 267 3.33 9.76 0.26
C GLY A 267 2.95 8.46 0.96
N VAL A 268 1.67 8.25 1.18
CA VAL A 268 1.09 6.96 1.55
C VAL A 268 -0.05 6.65 0.60
N SER A 269 -0.38 5.39 0.41
CA SER A 269 -1.45 5.06 -0.53
C SER A 269 -2.24 3.82 -0.17
N SER A 270 -3.43 3.77 -0.73
CA SER A 270 -4.26 2.58 -0.88
C SER A 270 -4.27 2.16 -2.35
N PRO A 271 -4.92 1.06 -2.70
CA PRO A 271 -5.07 0.69 -4.12
C PRO A 271 -5.72 1.75 -5.01
N THR A 272 -6.48 2.68 -4.43
CA THR A 272 -7.19 3.71 -5.20
C THR A 272 -6.69 5.12 -4.94
N ARG A 273 -6.29 5.44 -3.71
CA ARG A 273 -5.97 6.79 -3.27
C ARG A 273 -4.51 6.95 -2.89
N GLY A 274 -3.87 7.97 -3.42
CA GLY A 274 -2.57 8.46 -2.97
C GLY A 274 -2.77 9.69 -2.07
N VAL A 275 -1.96 9.79 -1.01
CA VAL A 275 -2.00 10.91 -0.08
C VAL A 275 -0.59 11.46 0.07
N PHE A 276 -0.41 12.74 -0.18
CA PHE A 276 0.85 13.46 0.01
C PHE A 276 0.74 14.36 1.24
N MET A 277 1.78 14.40 2.05
CA MET A 277 1.74 15.06 3.35
C MET A 277 3.02 15.83 3.64
N GLY A 278 2.89 16.94 4.38
CA GLY A 278 4.02 17.69 4.89
C GLY A 278 4.94 18.22 3.82
N GLY A 279 6.21 18.34 4.17
CA GLY A 279 7.27 18.85 3.30
C GLY A 279 7.83 20.17 3.78
N SER A 280 8.85 20.68 3.07
CA SER A 280 9.51 21.93 3.45
C SER A 280 8.57 23.13 3.28
N GLY A 281 8.75 24.11 4.13
CA GLY A 281 7.80 25.21 4.28
C GLY A 281 6.97 25.05 5.54
N ALA A 282 7.13 23.94 6.23
CA ALA A 282 6.45 23.63 7.48
C ALA A 282 4.92 23.75 7.35
N THR A 283 4.37 23.19 6.29
CA THR A 283 2.92 23.12 6.13
C THR A 283 2.40 21.83 6.75
N PRO A 284 1.33 21.88 7.53
CA PRO A 284 0.70 20.67 8.02
C PRO A 284 -0.20 20.00 6.97
N THR A 285 -0.33 20.57 5.79
CA THR A 285 -1.31 20.20 4.78
C THR A 285 -1.16 18.75 4.34
N ILE A 286 -2.27 18.04 4.32
CA ILE A 286 -2.40 16.72 3.72
C ILE A 286 -3.26 16.86 2.46
N GLN A 287 -2.80 16.28 1.36
CA GLN A 287 -3.48 16.35 0.06
C GLN A 287 -3.68 14.94 -0.50
N SER A 288 -4.71 14.71 -1.27
CA SER A 288 -4.99 13.40 -1.86
C SER A 288 -5.30 13.45 -3.34
N ILE A 289 -5.03 12.32 -4.00
CA ILE A 289 -5.36 12.07 -5.41
C ILE A 289 -6.03 10.70 -5.55
N GLU A 290 -6.79 10.52 -6.62
CA GLU A 290 -7.25 9.19 -7.05
C GLU A 290 -6.25 8.65 -8.08
N ILE A 291 -5.48 7.61 -7.71
CA ILE A 291 -4.33 7.13 -8.53
C ILE A 291 -4.71 6.74 -9.95
N ALA A 292 -5.93 6.24 -10.14
CA ALA A 292 -6.37 5.75 -11.45
C ALA A 292 -6.76 6.88 -12.42
N THR A 293 -7.03 8.08 -11.92
CA THR A 293 -7.59 9.19 -12.71
C THR A 293 -6.71 10.41 -12.57
N THR A 294 -6.18 10.92 -13.67
CA THR A 294 -5.36 12.15 -13.67
C THR A 294 -6.19 13.35 -13.23
N GLY A 295 -5.55 14.29 -12.56
CA GLY A 295 -6.17 15.51 -12.04
C GLY A 295 -5.39 16.07 -10.87
N ASN A 296 -5.73 17.28 -10.47
CA ASN A 296 -5.08 17.95 -9.37
C ASN A 296 -5.43 17.30 -8.03
N SER A 297 -4.53 17.44 -7.05
CA SER A 297 -4.80 17.00 -5.70
C SER A 297 -5.89 17.84 -5.04
N VAL A 298 -6.51 17.29 -4.03
CA VAL A 298 -7.49 17.97 -3.19
C VAL A 298 -7.08 17.90 -1.72
N LEU A 299 -7.49 18.87 -0.94
CA LEU A 299 -7.23 18.88 0.50
C LEU A 299 -7.86 17.66 1.16
N PHE A 300 -7.10 17.04 2.05
CA PHE A 300 -7.48 15.83 2.76
C PHE A 300 -7.60 16.08 4.27
N GLY A 301 -6.72 16.88 4.84
CA GLY A 301 -6.66 17.20 6.26
C GLY A 301 -5.35 17.86 6.63
N ASP A 302 -4.98 17.78 7.90
CA ASP A 302 -3.75 18.39 8.42
C ASP A 302 -2.99 17.41 9.32
N LEU A 303 -1.67 17.53 9.34
CA LEU A 303 -0.81 16.87 10.30
C LEU A 303 -0.95 17.53 11.68
N THR A 304 -0.74 16.78 12.75
CA THR A 304 -0.68 17.33 14.12
C THR A 304 0.47 18.31 14.27
N SER A 305 1.53 18.12 13.51
CA SER A 305 2.70 19.01 13.46
C SER A 305 3.22 19.10 12.04
N ALA A 306 3.74 20.26 11.69
CA ALA A 306 4.33 20.49 10.38
C ALA A 306 5.70 19.79 10.30
N LEU A 307 5.71 18.63 9.69
CA LEU A 307 6.90 17.77 9.53
C LEU A 307 7.51 17.92 8.14
N TYR A 308 8.82 17.84 8.07
CA TYR A 308 9.56 17.70 6.81
C TYR A 308 10.72 16.72 6.94
N ASN A 309 11.34 16.34 5.83
CA ASN A 309 12.40 15.32 5.76
C ASN A 309 11.98 13.93 6.25
N VAL A 310 10.72 13.59 6.16
CA VAL A 310 10.30 12.19 6.29
C VAL A 310 10.56 11.48 4.97
N ARG A 311 11.15 10.29 5.01
CA ARG A 311 11.57 9.59 3.79
C ARG A 311 10.93 8.22 3.70
N GLY A 312 10.30 7.93 2.57
CA GLY A 312 9.58 6.69 2.37
C GLY A 312 8.25 6.66 3.10
N THR A 313 7.56 5.57 2.99
CA THR A 313 6.17 5.43 3.45
C THR A 313 5.92 4.12 4.14
N ILE A 314 5.06 4.14 5.14
CA ILE A 314 4.53 2.96 5.78
C ILE A 314 3.03 2.93 5.50
N THR A 315 2.58 1.90 4.84
CA THR A 315 1.15 1.76 4.54
C THR A 315 0.74 0.30 4.39
N ASN A 316 -0.51 0.01 4.73
CA ASN A 316 -1.15 -1.27 4.45
C ASN A 316 -2.41 -1.10 3.60
N GLY A 317 -2.54 0.05 2.94
CA GLY A 317 -3.71 0.38 2.14
C GLY A 317 -4.89 0.92 2.94
N HIS A 318 -4.86 0.80 4.26
CA HIS A 318 -5.88 1.33 5.17
C HIS A 318 -5.31 2.46 6.02
N ARG A 319 -4.19 2.23 6.69
CA ARG A 319 -3.43 3.23 7.43
C ARG A 319 -2.22 3.68 6.64
N GLY A 320 -1.97 4.96 6.68
CA GLY A 320 -0.72 5.57 6.31
C GLY A 320 -0.01 6.07 7.56
N VAL A 321 1.24 5.68 7.76
CA VAL A 321 2.00 6.02 8.96
C VAL A 321 3.24 6.80 8.57
N MET A 322 3.52 7.85 9.34
CA MET A 322 4.69 8.71 9.23
C MET A 322 5.54 8.51 10.47
N ALA A 323 6.83 8.44 10.31
CA ALA A 323 7.72 8.22 11.45
C ALA A 323 8.92 9.16 11.40
N GLY A 324 9.19 9.82 12.50
CA GLY A 324 10.31 10.75 12.64
C GLY A 324 10.19 11.98 11.76
N GLY A 325 11.32 12.50 11.30
CA GLY A 325 11.40 13.72 10.52
C GLY A 325 11.83 14.90 11.34
N VAL A 326 11.61 16.10 10.82
CA VAL A 326 12.08 17.36 11.42
C VAL A 326 10.92 18.31 11.63
N ILE A 327 10.83 18.90 12.81
CA ILE A 327 9.93 20.02 13.13
C ILE A 327 10.78 21.25 13.38
N SER A 328 10.51 22.34 12.67
CA SER A 328 11.18 23.62 12.91
C SER A 328 10.53 24.39 14.05
N PRO A 329 11.27 24.96 15.00
CA PRO A 329 12.72 24.93 15.19
C PRO A 329 13.21 23.79 16.09
N THR A 330 12.36 22.84 16.44
CA THR A 330 12.66 21.80 17.44
C THR A 330 13.77 20.87 17.01
N GLY A 331 13.88 20.61 15.71
CA GLY A 331 14.84 19.65 15.17
C GLY A 331 14.20 18.30 14.87
N ARG A 332 14.99 17.25 14.87
CA ARG A 332 14.50 15.90 14.62
C ARG A 332 13.68 15.38 15.77
N VAL A 333 12.64 14.63 15.44
CA VAL A 333 11.67 14.11 16.40
C VAL A 333 11.56 12.58 16.29
N ASN A 334 11.03 11.97 17.32
CA ASN A 334 10.76 10.54 17.36
C ASN A 334 9.29 10.18 17.17
N ASN A 335 8.42 11.17 16.99
CA ASN A 335 6.99 10.94 16.85
C ASN A 335 6.66 10.01 15.70
N ILE A 336 5.67 9.17 15.91
CA ILE A 336 5.03 8.37 14.87
C ILE A 336 3.55 8.78 14.86
N ASP A 337 3.09 9.26 13.72
CA ASP A 337 1.69 9.64 13.50
C ASP A 337 1.08 8.76 12.41
N TYR A 338 -0.25 8.65 12.38
CA TYR A 338 -0.94 7.94 11.31
C TYR A 338 -2.22 8.64 10.86
N ILE A 339 -2.62 8.31 9.64
CA ILE A 339 -3.92 8.68 9.07
C ILE A 339 -4.68 7.43 8.63
N THR A 340 -6.00 7.53 8.53
CA THR A 340 -6.84 6.55 7.85
C THR A 340 -7.05 7.02 6.41
N ILE A 341 -6.46 6.31 5.45
CA ILE A 341 -6.37 6.77 4.05
C ILE A 341 -7.74 7.01 3.41
N GLN A 342 -8.76 6.26 3.80
CA GLN A 342 -10.08 6.34 3.17
C GLN A 342 -10.99 7.43 3.74
N SER A 343 -10.78 7.85 4.98
CA SER A 343 -11.74 8.72 5.65
C SER A 343 -11.38 10.20 5.66
N GLY A 344 -10.13 10.54 5.39
CA GLY A 344 -9.68 11.93 5.53
C GLY A 344 -9.57 12.36 6.98
N GLY A 345 -9.05 13.56 7.19
CA GLY A 345 -8.94 14.17 8.51
C GLY A 345 -7.50 14.36 8.98
N GLN A 346 -7.38 14.74 10.23
CA GLN A 346 -6.07 15.02 10.85
C GLN A 346 -5.32 13.71 11.14
N SER A 347 -3.99 13.83 11.23
CA SER A 347 -3.18 12.72 11.73
C SER A 347 -3.42 12.51 13.23
N ILE A 348 -3.14 11.32 13.68
CA ILE A 348 -3.35 10.86 15.05
C ILE A 348 -2.06 10.24 15.54
N ASP A 349 -1.72 10.50 16.79
CA ASP A 349 -0.55 9.91 17.44
C ASP A 349 -0.61 8.38 17.42
N PHE A 350 0.51 7.78 17.04
CA PHE A 350 0.69 6.33 16.99
C PHE A 350 1.60 5.83 18.12
N GLY A 351 2.65 6.58 18.43
CA GLY A 351 3.72 6.26 19.38
C GLY A 351 5.04 6.88 18.99
N ASP A 352 6.17 6.30 19.40
CA ASP A 352 7.50 6.87 19.20
C ASP A 352 8.50 5.89 18.59
N LEU A 353 9.47 6.41 17.82
CA LEU A 353 10.70 5.72 17.46
C LEU A 353 11.60 5.48 18.68
N THR A 354 12.52 4.57 18.58
CA THR A 354 13.54 4.36 19.62
C THR A 354 14.44 5.59 19.80
N ASP A 355 14.73 6.31 18.71
CA ASP A 355 15.53 7.53 18.71
C ASP A 355 14.97 8.57 17.74
N ALA A 356 15.14 9.85 18.05
CA ALA A 356 14.72 10.95 17.19
C ALA A 356 15.62 10.98 15.93
N ARG A 357 15.01 10.85 14.74
CA ARG A 357 15.73 10.84 13.46
C ARG A 357 14.79 11.03 12.29
N ASP A 358 15.31 11.15 11.08
CA ASP A 358 14.57 11.17 9.83
C ASP A 358 14.79 9.86 9.03
N PRO A 359 14.10 8.77 9.41
CA PRO A 359 14.34 7.47 8.82
C PRO A 359 13.73 7.36 7.41
N SER A 360 14.28 6.44 6.63
CA SER A 360 13.58 5.91 5.46
C SER A 360 12.63 4.80 5.89
N ASN A 361 11.48 4.70 5.26
CA ASN A 361 10.41 3.82 5.71
C ASN A 361 9.95 2.87 4.61
N LEU A 362 9.60 1.66 4.98
CA LEU A 362 8.97 0.69 4.10
C LEU A 362 7.98 -0.20 4.87
N SER A 363 7.17 -0.94 4.17
CA SER A 363 6.12 -1.72 4.83
C SER A 363 5.74 -3.01 4.12
N SER A 364 5.11 -3.87 4.88
CA SER A 364 4.25 -4.96 4.41
C SER A 364 2.79 -4.67 4.80
N MET A 365 1.91 -5.62 4.59
CA MET A 365 0.50 -5.51 5.03
C MET A 365 0.33 -5.31 6.53
N THR A 366 1.26 -5.78 7.34
CA THR A 366 1.11 -5.78 8.79
C THR A 366 2.16 -4.93 9.49
N ARG A 367 3.35 -4.82 8.91
CA ARG A 367 4.52 -4.25 9.59
C ARG A 367 5.12 -3.10 8.81
N GLY A 368 5.41 -2.01 9.51
CA GLY A 368 6.24 -0.92 9.02
C GLY A 368 7.63 -1.01 9.60
N VAL A 369 8.66 -0.74 8.79
CA VAL A 369 10.06 -0.73 9.22
C VAL A 369 10.66 0.63 8.89
N MET A 370 11.31 1.24 9.87
CA MET A 370 11.97 2.53 9.80
C MET A 370 13.48 2.30 9.84
N LEU A 371 14.18 2.70 8.77
CA LEU A 371 15.56 2.33 8.54
C LEU A 371 16.46 3.54 8.53
N SER A 372 17.64 3.40 9.11
CA SER A 372 18.70 4.42 9.07
C SER A 372 18.23 5.79 9.56
N GLY A 373 18.66 6.83 8.91
CA GLY A 373 18.40 8.22 9.23
C GLY A 373 19.65 8.94 9.72
N ASP A 374 19.52 10.25 9.96
CA ASP A 374 20.63 11.03 10.49
C ASP A 374 20.20 11.79 11.76
N TYR A 375 21.01 11.78 12.76
CA TYR A 375 21.06 12.62 13.94
C TYR A 375 21.53 11.84 15.18
N PRO A 376 22.54 12.33 15.86
CA PRO A 376 23.41 13.46 15.50
C PRO A 376 24.39 13.13 14.38
N ALA A 377 24.38 11.89 13.93
CA ALA A 377 25.15 11.36 12.82
C ALA A 377 24.30 10.29 12.12
N ASN A 378 24.68 9.88 10.93
CA ASN A 378 23.99 8.79 10.26
C ASN A 378 24.04 7.53 11.11
N VAL A 379 22.90 6.90 11.28
CA VAL A 379 22.74 5.66 12.03
C VAL A 379 22.32 4.52 11.11
N ASN A 380 22.56 3.29 11.52
CA ASN A 380 22.15 2.10 10.78
C ASN A 380 20.97 1.36 11.45
N ILE A 381 20.41 1.93 12.48
CA ILE A 381 19.31 1.35 13.26
C ILE A 381 18.09 1.08 12.38
N MET A 382 17.48 -0.06 12.58
CA MET A 382 16.15 -0.37 12.04
C MET A 382 15.18 -0.61 13.17
N ASP A 383 14.05 0.13 13.17
CA ASP A 383 12.93 -0.08 14.06
C ASP A 383 11.73 -0.62 13.30
N PHE A 384 10.77 -1.22 13.99
CA PHE A 384 9.51 -1.63 13.38
C PHE A 384 8.30 -1.38 14.27
N ILE A 385 7.15 -1.31 13.61
CA ILE A 385 5.82 -1.24 14.23
C ILE A 385 4.89 -2.27 13.58
N GLU A 386 3.87 -2.69 14.32
CA GLU A 386 2.72 -3.39 13.74
C GLU A 386 1.67 -2.34 13.38
N ILE A 387 1.41 -2.15 12.08
CA ILE A 387 0.67 -0.98 11.54
C ILE A 387 -0.72 -0.79 12.17
N MET A 388 -1.41 -1.87 12.52
CA MET A 388 -2.78 -1.78 13.04
C MET A 388 -2.85 -1.62 14.56
N THR A 389 -1.72 -1.70 15.27
CA THR A 389 -1.68 -1.59 16.74
C THR A 389 -0.78 -0.44 17.13
N THR A 390 -1.36 0.62 17.71
CA THR A 390 -0.59 1.78 18.17
C THR A 390 0.34 1.42 19.31
N GLY A 391 1.49 2.08 19.35
CA GLY A 391 2.53 1.88 20.37
C GLY A 391 3.92 2.23 19.81
N ASN A 392 4.89 2.24 20.69
CA ASN A 392 6.26 2.61 20.32
C ASN A 392 6.92 1.55 19.44
N ALA A 393 7.83 2.00 18.61
CA ALA A 393 8.62 1.14 17.75
C ALA A 393 9.57 0.26 18.56
N VAL A 394 9.93 -0.88 18.00
CA VAL A 394 10.80 -1.88 18.62
C VAL A 394 11.92 -2.21 17.65
N ASP A 395 13.11 -2.49 18.18
CA ASP A 395 14.26 -2.88 17.40
C ASP A 395 13.97 -4.02 16.42
N PHE A 396 14.38 -3.83 15.17
CA PHE A 396 14.27 -4.80 14.08
C PHE A 396 15.62 -5.43 13.72
N GLY A 397 16.69 -4.66 13.76
CA GLY A 397 18.05 -5.03 13.34
C GLY A 397 18.81 -3.83 12.80
N ASP A 398 19.80 -4.07 11.94
CA ASP A 398 20.66 -3.03 11.39
C ASP A 398 20.79 -3.09 9.87
N CYS A 399 20.88 -1.92 9.24
CA CYS A 399 21.34 -1.78 7.87
C CYS A 399 22.85 -2.02 7.80
N ASN A 400 23.35 -2.46 6.65
CA ASN A 400 24.81 -2.57 6.46
C ASN A 400 25.50 -1.22 6.37
N LYS A 401 24.77 -0.19 5.98
CA LYS A 401 25.26 1.18 5.85
C LYS A 401 24.37 2.16 6.61
N SER A 402 24.99 3.15 7.21
CA SER A 402 24.26 4.31 7.71
C SER A 402 24.17 5.35 6.60
N ALA A 403 22.98 5.53 6.07
CA ALA A 403 22.74 6.43 4.94
C ALA A 403 21.32 6.98 4.95
N ALA A 404 21.16 8.17 4.41
CA ALA A 404 19.84 8.67 4.04
C ALA A 404 19.45 8.03 2.69
N SER A 405 18.36 7.32 2.65
CA SER A 405 17.99 6.47 1.52
C SER A 405 16.56 6.67 1.06
N SER A 406 16.22 6.19 -0.11
CA SER A 406 14.85 5.99 -0.56
C SER A 406 14.51 4.51 -0.47
N THR A 407 13.24 4.17 -0.46
CA THR A 407 12.81 2.80 -0.23
C THR A 407 11.68 2.39 -1.17
N ALA A 408 11.60 1.11 -1.44
CA ALA A 408 10.47 0.48 -2.10
C ALA A 408 10.26 -0.92 -1.52
N SER A 409 9.02 -1.36 -1.49
CA SER A 409 8.72 -2.73 -1.09
C SER A 409 7.54 -3.27 -1.90
N ASN A 410 7.41 -4.58 -1.96
CA ASN A 410 6.25 -5.17 -2.60
C ASN A 410 4.97 -5.10 -1.73
N GLY A 411 5.08 -4.53 -0.53
CA GLY A 411 3.97 -4.10 0.29
C GLY A 411 3.74 -2.59 0.27
N HIS A 412 4.58 -1.86 -0.46
CA HIS A 412 4.55 -0.41 -0.46
C HIS A 412 3.39 0.15 -1.30
N GLY A 413 2.98 1.35 -1.00
CA GLY A 413 1.93 1.98 -1.78
C GLY A 413 0.56 1.35 -1.64
N GLY A 414 0.30 0.72 -0.61
CA GLY A 414 -0.97 0.06 -0.39
C GLY A 414 -1.24 -1.09 -1.30
N LEU A 415 -0.17 -1.61 -1.83
CA LEU A 415 -0.30 -2.47 -2.89
C LEU A 415 -0.45 -3.83 -2.57
N ALA A 416 0.17 -4.18 -1.54
CA ALA A 416 0.23 -5.53 -1.30
C ALA A 416 -0.95 -6.18 -1.26
N ASP A 417 -1.67 -5.52 -0.86
CA ASP A 417 -2.81 -5.98 -0.72
C ASP A 417 -3.40 -6.30 -1.80
N ALA A 418 -3.24 -5.74 -2.17
CA ALA A 418 -3.99 -5.84 -2.90
C ALA A 418 -4.44 -6.92 -3.53
N MET A 419 -4.33 -7.27 -3.37
CA MET A 419 -4.77 -8.00 -4.02
C MET A 419 -5.30 -8.77 -4.26
#